data_791f07d3077bbbe0c65a32a9035ee65b
#
_entry.id   791f07d3077bbbe0c65a32a9035ee65b
#
_cell.length_a   1.000
_cell.length_b   1.000
_cell.length_c   1.000
_cell.angle_alpha   90.00
_cell.angle_beta   90.00
_cell.angle_gamma   90.00
#
_symmetry.space_group_name_H-M   'P 1'
#
loop_
_entity.id
_entity.type
_entity.pdbx_description
1 polymer ?
#
loop_
_entity_poly.entity_id
_entity_poly.type
_entity_poly.pdbx_seq_one_letter_code
_entity_poly.pdbx_strand_id
1 'polypeptide(L)'
;MESSNNPKQKKLRATGYIIKPLWLTFKTMVKTSLPGRRPNTVMYPWEKNILPECFRGRPGIVLEKCIACQKCVKLCPTTCITMVQIEHETLGKVKRPQVNLGRCMMCGYCAEVCPTNAMIVTPEFELASYTREALIYDPMKLQYESRPGYEVNYEEVLPSGRDAVPSKKGSMVLKDTVALEAKKCISCSRCEKTCPTGAVKMTDTGEVNEKTKRPIKRPVFDDTKCVSCEMCVDICPKDCLIMKEAK
;
A
#
# COMPACT_ATOMS: atom_id res chain seq x y z
N MET A 1 13.69 -53.71 12.47
CA MET A 1 12.85 -52.93 13.40
C MET A 1 13.59 -52.88 14.73
N GLU A 2 14.50 -51.94 14.87
CA GLU A 2 15.29 -51.77 16.11
C GLU A 2 14.74 -50.58 16.87
N SER A 3 14.18 -50.84 18.04
CA SER A 3 13.73 -49.82 18.99
C SER A 3 14.93 -49.19 19.66
N SER A 4 15.25 -47.93 19.32
CA SER A 4 16.26 -47.17 20.01
C SER A 4 15.81 -46.83 21.44
N ASN A 5 16.22 -47.60 22.40
CA ASN A 5 16.17 -47.31 23.83
C ASN A 5 17.08 -46.11 24.12
N ASN A 6 16.49 -44.95 24.35
CA ASN A 6 17.20 -43.75 24.81
C ASN A 6 17.12 -43.69 26.38
N PRO A 7 18.18 -44.01 27.12
CA PRO A 7 18.13 -44.12 28.58
C PRO A 7 18.31 -42.77 29.32
N LYS A 8 18.04 -41.64 28.73
CA LYS A 8 18.21 -40.32 29.38
C LYS A 8 16.94 -39.50 29.58
N GLN A 9 15.79 -40.14 29.68
CA GLN A 9 14.66 -39.48 30.33
C GLN A 9 14.87 -39.52 31.86
N LYS A 10 15.67 -38.59 32.37
CA LYS A 10 15.67 -38.28 33.80
C LYS A 10 14.22 -38.02 34.20
N LYS A 11 13.65 -38.89 35.08
CA LYS A 11 12.41 -38.61 35.79
C LYS A 11 12.56 -37.26 36.50
N LEU A 12 12.18 -36.18 35.84
CA LEU A 12 12.06 -34.89 36.48
C LEU A 12 10.93 -35.03 37.49
N ARG A 13 11.26 -34.96 38.77
CA ARG A 13 10.25 -35.00 39.85
C ARG A 13 9.24 -33.90 39.59
N ALA A 14 7.96 -34.20 39.66
CA ALA A 14 6.86 -33.27 39.33
C ALA A 14 6.98 -31.90 40.03
N THR A 15 7.54 -31.89 41.25
CA THR A 15 7.87 -30.69 42.02
C THR A 15 8.82 -29.74 41.30
N GLY A 16 9.74 -30.22 40.46
CA GLY A 16 10.67 -29.38 39.70
C GLY A 16 10.02 -28.60 38.58
N TYR A 17 8.91 -29.09 38.03
CA TYR A 17 8.17 -28.39 36.97
C TYR A 17 7.35 -27.20 37.51
N ILE A 18 6.94 -27.24 38.77
CA ILE A 18 6.13 -26.19 39.41
C ILE A 18 7.06 -25.19 40.10
N ILE A 19 8.06 -25.63 40.84
CA ILE A 19 8.92 -24.77 41.67
C ILE A 19 9.83 -23.89 40.81
N LYS A 20 10.40 -24.42 39.73
CA LYS A 20 11.29 -23.61 38.85
C LYS A 20 10.61 -22.43 38.18
N PRO A 21 9.45 -22.58 37.51
CA PRO A 21 8.71 -21.43 36.96
C PRO A 21 8.28 -20.44 38.06
N LEU A 22 7.78 -20.95 39.19
CA LEU A 22 7.38 -20.13 40.33
C LEU A 22 8.54 -19.29 40.88
N TRP A 23 9.73 -19.90 41.02
CA TRP A 23 10.93 -19.21 41.43
C TRP A 23 11.37 -18.13 40.40
N LEU A 24 11.23 -18.44 39.12
CA LEU A 24 11.57 -17.48 38.06
C LEU A 24 10.63 -16.25 38.11
N THR A 25 9.32 -16.47 38.26
CA THR A 25 8.35 -15.37 38.37
C THR A 25 8.56 -14.57 39.65
N PHE A 26 8.82 -15.22 40.78
CA PHE A 26 9.15 -14.55 42.03
C PHE A 26 10.43 -13.70 41.92
N LYS A 27 11.49 -14.25 41.31
CA LYS A 27 12.74 -13.52 41.06
C LYS A 27 12.51 -12.30 40.15
N THR A 28 11.65 -12.44 39.13
CA THR A 28 11.29 -11.36 38.23
C THR A 28 10.50 -10.27 38.96
N MET A 29 9.52 -10.68 39.78
CA MET A 29 8.73 -9.73 40.60
C MET A 29 9.64 -8.93 41.54
N VAL A 30 10.53 -9.56 42.27
CA VAL A 30 11.48 -8.89 43.17
C VAL A 30 12.37 -7.93 42.37
N LYS A 31 12.86 -8.35 41.21
CA LYS A 31 13.70 -7.50 40.36
C LYS A 31 12.97 -6.25 39.82
N THR A 32 11.69 -6.38 39.47
CA THR A 32 10.89 -5.25 38.96
C THR A 32 10.40 -4.33 40.06
N SER A 33 10.31 -4.81 41.31
CA SER A 33 9.94 -4.01 42.48
C SER A 33 11.08 -3.14 43.01
N LEU A 34 12.31 -3.39 42.56
CA LEU A 34 13.47 -2.58 43.00
C LEU A 34 13.49 -1.21 42.31
N PRO A 35 13.71 -0.11 43.03
CA PRO A 35 13.82 1.23 42.45
C PRO A 35 14.94 1.28 41.41
N GLY A 36 14.68 1.88 40.25
CA GLY A 36 15.62 2.03 39.13
C GLY A 36 15.45 1.05 37.99
N ARG A 37 14.60 0.03 38.08
CA ARG A 37 14.21 -0.84 36.96
C ARG A 37 12.81 -0.50 36.52
N ARG A 38 12.68 -0.04 35.27
CA ARG A 38 11.36 0.22 34.69
C ARG A 38 10.72 -1.11 34.25
N PRO A 39 9.43 -1.33 34.53
CA PRO A 39 8.67 -2.41 33.91
C PRO A 39 8.62 -2.21 32.38
N ASN A 40 8.45 -3.32 31.63
CA ASN A 40 8.27 -3.24 30.17
C ASN A 40 6.91 -2.66 29.74
N THR A 41 6.03 -2.43 30.70
CA THR A 41 4.69 -1.86 30.49
C THR A 41 4.75 -0.35 30.57
N VAL A 42 3.98 0.32 29.74
CA VAL A 42 3.84 1.77 29.68
C VAL A 42 2.46 2.12 30.23
N MET A 43 2.38 3.19 30.98
CA MET A 43 1.10 3.69 31.54
C MET A 43 0.37 4.54 30.49
N TYR A 44 -0.11 3.84 29.44
CA TYR A 44 -0.94 4.47 28.42
C TYR A 44 -2.30 4.89 29.03
N PRO A 45 -2.87 6.08 28.72
CA PRO A 45 -2.43 7.08 27.72
C PRO A 45 -1.48 8.17 28.25
N TRP A 46 -1.12 8.15 29.53
CA TRP A 46 -0.25 9.18 30.13
C TRP A 46 1.21 9.09 29.66
N GLU A 47 1.65 7.86 29.42
CA GLU A 47 2.96 7.60 28.82
C GLU A 47 2.77 6.93 27.46
N LYS A 48 3.49 7.39 26.45
CA LYS A 48 3.48 6.83 25.10
C LYS A 48 4.87 6.34 24.72
N ASN A 49 4.94 5.19 24.09
CA ASN A 49 6.19 4.72 23.49
C ASN A 49 6.52 5.53 22.24
N ILE A 50 7.81 5.77 22.03
CA ILE A 50 8.30 6.31 20.77
C ILE A 50 8.07 5.23 19.71
N LEU A 51 7.33 5.58 18.66
CA LEU A 51 7.06 4.68 17.56
C LEU A 51 8.32 4.50 16.70
N PRO A 52 8.63 3.28 16.25
CA PRO A 52 9.71 3.05 15.31
C PRO A 52 9.36 3.67 13.94
N GLU A 53 10.37 4.08 13.19
CA GLU A 53 10.20 4.69 11.86
C GLU A 53 9.42 3.80 10.87
N CYS A 54 9.55 2.49 11.00
CA CYS A 54 8.84 1.51 10.17
C CYS A 54 7.42 1.18 10.67
N PHE A 55 6.88 1.95 11.62
CA PHE A 55 5.55 1.69 12.16
C PHE A 55 4.48 1.85 11.10
N ARG A 56 3.58 0.86 11.00
CA ARG A 56 2.47 0.86 10.04
C ARG A 56 1.17 1.18 10.78
N GLY A 57 0.80 2.45 10.80
CA GLY A 57 -0.50 2.90 11.29
C GLY A 57 -1.55 2.96 10.18
N ARG A 58 -2.56 3.83 10.32
CA ARG A 58 -3.61 3.92 9.32
C ARG A 58 -3.10 4.40 7.96
N PRO A 59 -3.71 3.96 6.85
CA PRO A 59 -3.44 4.54 5.55
C PRO A 59 -3.94 6.00 5.52
N GLY A 60 -3.21 6.83 4.81
CA GLY A 60 -3.56 8.20 4.48
C GLY A 60 -3.50 8.43 2.97
N ILE A 61 -4.02 9.55 2.51
CA ILE A 61 -3.99 9.93 1.11
C ILE A 61 -3.56 11.39 0.90
N VAL A 62 -2.78 11.61 -0.15
CA VAL A 62 -2.52 12.94 -0.71
C VAL A 62 -3.41 13.07 -1.94
N LEU A 63 -4.52 13.81 -1.83
CA LEU A 63 -5.58 13.88 -2.84
C LEU A 63 -5.07 14.36 -4.21
N GLU A 64 -4.16 15.30 -4.23
CA GLU A 64 -3.61 15.89 -5.45
C GLU A 64 -2.80 14.90 -6.29
N LYS A 65 -2.07 14.01 -5.63
CA LYS A 65 -1.22 13.01 -6.29
C LYS A 65 -2.01 11.81 -6.82
N CYS A 66 -3.24 11.61 -6.36
CA CYS A 66 -4.03 10.45 -6.73
C CYS A 66 -4.57 10.56 -8.17
N ILE A 67 -4.26 9.59 -9.00
CA ILE A 67 -4.71 9.48 -10.40
C ILE A 67 -5.90 8.52 -10.59
N ALA A 68 -6.52 8.06 -9.50
CA ALA A 68 -7.66 7.13 -9.49
C ALA A 68 -7.41 5.79 -10.24
N CYS A 69 -6.19 5.28 -10.27
CA CYS A 69 -5.81 4.07 -11.00
C CYS A 69 -6.34 2.75 -10.42
N GLN A 70 -6.94 2.77 -9.23
CA GLN A 70 -7.56 1.63 -8.53
C GLN A 70 -6.61 0.48 -8.14
N LYS A 71 -5.29 0.60 -8.31
CA LYS A 71 -4.34 -0.44 -7.88
C LYS A 71 -4.46 -0.76 -6.39
N CYS A 72 -4.64 0.25 -5.54
CA CYS A 72 -4.84 0.07 -4.11
C CYS A 72 -6.10 -0.74 -3.78
N VAL A 73 -7.17 -0.61 -4.58
CA VAL A 73 -8.41 -1.39 -4.42
C VAL A 73 -8.18 -2.85 -4.79
N LYS A 74 -7.55 -3.09 -5.95
CA LYS A 74 -7.30 -4.45 -6.46
C LYS A 74 -6.36 -5.26 -5.58
N LEU A 75 -5.33 -4.61 -5.02
CA LEU A 75 -4.32 -5.29 -4.21
C LEU A 75 -4.74 -5.46 -2.74
N CYS A 76 -5.80 -4.82 -2.29
CA CYS A 76 -6.21 -4.89 -0.89
C CYS A 76 -6.67 -6.29 -0.50
N PRO A 77 -5.98 -7.02 0.41
CA PRO A 77 -6.31 -8.40 0.75
C PRO A 77 -7.65 -8.51 1.50
N THR A 78 -8.05 -7.47 2.21
CA THR A 78 -9.31 -7.43 2.96
C THR A 78 -10.43 -6.70 2.22
N THR A 79 -10.19 -6.26 0.97
CA THR A 79 -11.16 -5.51 0.15
C THR A 79 -11.82 -4.34 0.90
N CYS A 80 -11.03 -3.66 1.74
CA CYS A 80 -11.52 -2.57 2.58
C CYS A 80 -11.49 -1.20 1.89
N ILE A 81 -11.01 -1.13 0.65
CA ILE A 81 -10.86 0.12 -0.12
C ILE A 81 -11.90 0.12 -1.25
N THR A 82 -12.66 1.19 -1.34
CA THR A 82 -13.64 1.42 -2.41
C THR A 82 -13.41 2.79 -3.05
N MET A 83 -13.74 2.94 -4.33
CA MET A 83 -13.64 4.25 -5.00
C MET A 83 -14.95 4.99 -4.90
N VAL A 84 -14.90 6.19 -4.35
CA VAL A 84 -16.06 7.10 -4.24
C VAL A 84 -15.80 8.36 -5.04
N GLN A 85 -16.87 8.96 -5.53
CA GLN A 85 -16.82 10.24 -6.20
C GLN A 85 -16.97 11.36 -5.16
N ILE A 86 -16.03 12.28 -5.15
CA ILE A 86 -16.03 13.43 -4.26
C ILE A 86 -15.98 14.73 -5.09
N GLU A 87 -16.51 15.79 -4.51
CA GLU A 87 -16.33 17.15 -5.02
C GLU A 87 -15.28 17.85 -4.15
N HIS A 88 -14.19 18.26 -4.76
CA HIS A 88 -13.11 18.98 -4.09
C HIS A 88 -13.02 20.39 -4.69
N GLU A 89 -12.78 21.40 -3.87
CA GLU A 89 -12.78 22.81 -4.29
C GLU A 89 -11.79 23.08 -5.44
N THR A 90 -10.59 22.48 -5.36
CA THR A 90 -9.52 22.70 -6.37
C THR A 90 -9.53 21.68 -7.49
N LEU A 91 -9.96 20.43 -7.24
CA LEU A 91 -9.87 19.32 -8.19
C LEU A 91 -11.20 19.03 -8.91
N GLY A 92 -12.30 19.68 -8.49
CA GLY A 92 -13.63 19.41 -9.02
C GLY A 92 -14.17 18.02 -8.67
N LYS A 93 -14.95 17.41 -9.56
CA LYS A 93 -15.52 16.06 -9.38
C LYS A 93 -14.49 15.00 -9.72
N VAL A 94 -13.95 14.33 -8.69
CA VAL A 94 -12.90 13.33 -8.84
C VAL A 94 -13.24 12.05 -8.08
N LYS A 95 -12.74 10.90 -8.59
CA LYS A 95 -12.83 9.62 -7.88
C LYS A 95 -11.63 9.44 -6.98
N ARG A 96 -11.87 9.08 -5.71
CA ARG A 96 -10.83 8.87 -4.72
C ARG A 96 -11.13 7.64 -3.86
N PRO A 97 -10.12 6.99 -3.28
CA PRO A 97 -10.32 5.83 -2.42
C PRO A 97 -10.91 6.24 -1.06
N GLN A 98 -11.94 5.52 -0.65
CA GLN A 98 -12.51 5.49 0.70
C GLN A 98 -12.01 4.22 1.37
N VAL A 99 -11.64 4.27 2.63
CA VAL A 99 -11.08 3.12 3.37
C VAL A 99 -11.94 2.80 4.59
N ASN A 100 -12.36 1.55 4.67
CA ASN A 100 -13.00 1.03 5.88
C ASN A 100 -11.91 0.52 6.84
N LEU A 101 -11.53 1.34 7.83
CA LEU A 101 -10.51 1.01 8.82
C LEU A 101 -10.92 -0.14 9.75
N GLY A 102 -12.22 -0.38 9.92
CA GLY A 102 -12.73 -1.52 10.69
C GLY A 102 -12.43 -2.89 10.05
N ARG A 103 -12.05 -2.92 8.75
CA ARG A 103 -11.61 -4.11 8.04
C ARG A 103 -10.13 -4.07 7.66
N CYS A 104 -9.50 -2.91 7.75
CA CYS A 104 -8.12 -2.71 7.36
C CYS A 104 -7.18 -3.42 8.35
N MET A 105 -6.27 -4.23 7.82
CA MET A 105 -5.23 -4.90 8.61
C MET A 105 -3.91 -4.11 8.67
N MET A 106 -3.90 -2.88 8.16
CA MET A 106 -2.74 -1.96 8.18
C MET A 106 -1.46 -2.57 7.57
N CYS A 107 -1.60 -3.41 6.54
CA CYS A 107 -0.48 -4.08 5.89
C CYS A 107 0.44 -3.16 5.07
N GLY A 108 -0.05 -1.98 4.65
CA GLY A 108 0.73 -0.99 3.88
C GLY A 108 0.81 -1.26 2.37
N TYR A 109 0.28 -2.37 1.84
CA TYR A 109 0.36 -2.71 0.41
C TYR A 109 -0.24 -1.63 -0.50
N CYS A 110 -1.30 -0.95 -0.06
CA CYS A 110 -1.90 0.15 -0.82
C CYS A 110 -0.94 1.32 -1.04
N ALA A 111 -0.02 1.57 -0.11
CA ALA A 111 1.01 2.58 -0.26
C ALA A 111 2.17 2.07 -1.14
N GLU A 112 2.58 0.82 -0.98
CA GLU A 112 3.67 0.22 -1.76
C GLU A 112 3.34 0.13 -3.26
N VAL A 113 2.09 -0.22 -3.60
CA VAL A 113 1.65 -0.36 -5.00
C VAL A 113 1.30 0.97 -5.68
N CYS A 114 1.21 2.06 -4.92
CA CYS A 114 0.76 3.34 -5.46
C CYS A 114 1.82 3.97 -6.39
N PRO A 115 1.57 4.08 -7.71
CA PRO A 115 2.58 4.55 -8.66
C PRO A 115 2.92 6.03 -8.52
N THR A 116 2.05 6.80 -7.85
CA THR A 116 2.22 8.24 -7.63
C THR A 116 2.53 8.59 -6.18
N ASN A 117 2.71 7.56 -5.31
CA ASN A 117 2.85 7.75 -3.87
C ASN A 117 1.75 8.63 -3.25
N ALA A 118 0.53 8.52 -3.80
CA ALA A 118 -0.63 9.21 -3.26
C ALA A 118 -1.17 8.54 -2.00
N MET A 119 -1.11 7.21 -1.93
CA MET A 119 -1.42 6.46 -0.71
C MET A 119 -0.15 6.35 0.13
N ILE A 120 -0.27 6.62 1.39
CA ILE A 120 0.82 6.62 2.36
C ILE A 120 0.42 5.86 3.61
N VAL A 121 1.39 5.42 4.38
CA VAL A 121 1.17 4.84 5.72
C VAL A 121 1.52 5.91 6.74
N THR A 122 0.58 6.21 7.63
CA THR A 122 0.77 7.20 8.68
C THR A 122 1.14 6.51 10.00
N PRO A 123 1.75 7.20 10.95
CA PRO A 123 2.01 6.65 12.28
C PRO A 123 0.78 6.70 13.19
N GLU A 124 -0.38 7.17 12.71
CA GLU A 124 -1.59 7.23 13.52
C GLU A 124 -2.16 5.84 13.78
N PHE A 125 -2.38 5.52 15.05
CA PHE A 125 -2.93 4.24 15.51
C PHE A 125 -4.11 4.41 16.47
N GLU A 126 -4.35 5.62 16.97
CA GLU A 126 -5.45 5.91 17.87
C GLU A 126 -6.77 6.05 17.08
N LEU A 127 -7.37 4.92 16.77
CA LEU A 127 -8.55 4.80 15.89
C LEU A 127 -9.79 4.29 16.61
N ALA A 128 -9.80 4.34 17.94
CA ALA A 128 -10.93 3.89 18.72
C ALA A 128 -12.21 4.68 18.38
N SER A 129 -13.30 3.96 18.17
CA SER A 129 -14.60 4.56 17.85
C SER A 129 -15.73 3.71 18.43
N TYR A 130 -16.86 4.35 18.74
CA TYR A 130 -18.04 3.68 19.27
C TYR A 130 -18.86 2.94 18.21
N THR A 131 -18.75 3.33 16.94
CA THR A 131 -19.51 2.76 15.83
C THR A 131 -18.60 2.32 14.69
N ARG A 132 -19.04 1.31 13.93
CA ARG A 132 -18.28 0.84 12.75
C ARG A 132 -18.29 1.86 11.61
N GLU A 133 -19.37 2.62 11.49
CA GLU A 133 -19.53 3.65 10.46
C GLU A 133 -18.51 4.77 10.64
N ALA A 134 -18.16 5.11 11.88
CA ALA A 134 -17.15 6.12 12.17
C ALA A 134 -15.72 5.71 11.71
N LEU A 135 -15.50 4.40 11.51
CA LEU A 135 -14.25 3.85 10.96
C LEU A 135 -14.23 3.80 9.43
N ILE A 136 -15.30 4.22 8.75
CA ILE A 136 -15.29 4.43 7.31
C ILE A 136 -14.75 5.82 7.06
N TYR A 137 -13.54 5.88 6.52
CA TYR A 137 -12.86 7.13 6.23
C TYR A 137 -13.05 7.50 4.77
N ASP A 138 -13.86 8.53 4.56
CA ASP A 138 -13.99 9.19 3.26
C ASP A 138 -12.66 9.80 2.83
N PRO A 139 -12.44 10.04 1.53
CA PRO A 139 -11.18 10.58 1.04
C PRO A 139 -10.78 11.89 1.71
N MET A 140 -11.72 12.76 2.05
CA MET A 140 -11.46 14.01 2.78
C MET A 140 -10.95 13.75 4.20
N LYS A 141 -11.58 12.80 4.91
CA LYS A 141 -11.18 12.39 6.25
C LYS A 141 -9.88 11.54 6.24
N LEU A 142 -9.63 10.87 5.13
CA LEU A 142 -8.43 10.08 4.90
C LEU A 142 -7.22 10.95 4.58
N GLN A 143 -7.46 12.17 4.08
CA GLN A 143 -6.40 13.12 3.80
C GLN A 143 -5.52 13.29 5.03
N TYR A 144 -4.23 13.20 4.79
CA TYR A 144 -3.27 13.39 5.86
C TYR A 144 -2.97 14.88 5.98
N GLU A 145 -3.57 15.50 6.95
CA GLU A 145 -3.18 16.81 7.44
C GLU A 145 -2.35 16.59 8.70
N SER A 146 -1.14 17.11 8.73
CA SER A 146 -0.33 17.12 9.93
C SER A 146 -1.11 17.84 11.03
N ARG A 147 -1.58 17.12 12.02
CA ARG A 147 -2.22 17.75 13.18
C ARG A 147 -1.18 18.59 13.92
N PRO A 148 -1.52 19.80 14.39
CA PRO A 148 -0.61 20.61 15.21
C PRO A 148 -0.13 19.76 16.40
N GLY A 149 1.18 19.60 16.52
CA GLY A 149 1.80 18.71 17.51
C GLY A 149 2.15 17.31 17.04
N TYR A 150 1.79 16.93 15.82
CA TYR A 150 2.20 15.70 15.15
C TYR A 150 2.77 16.08 13.78
N GLU A 151 3.80 16.90 13.81
CA GLU A 151 4.56 17.21 12.60
C GLU A 151 5.37 15.98 12.21
N VAL A 152 4.75 15.16 11.40
CA VAL A 152 5.50 14.15 10.68
C VAL A 152 6.04 14.83 9.43
N ASN A 153 7.27 15.26 9.49
CA ASN A 153 8.01 15.62 8.30
C ASN A 153 8.04 14.38 7.40
N TYR A 154 7.31 14.40 6.29
CA TYR A 154 7.32 13.31 5.33
C TYR A 154 8.70 13.00 4.77
N GLU A 155 9.60 13.98 4.81
CA GLU A 155 11.00 13.84 4.44
C GLU A 155 11.79 13.07 5.51
N GLU A 156 11.36 13.13 6.78
CA GLU A 156 11.98 12.42 7.91
C GLU A 156 11.35 11.06 8.20
N VAL A 157 10.07 10.85 7.84
CA VAL A 157 9.37 9.57 8.07
C VAL A 157 9.65 8.53 6.99
N LEU A 158 10.13 8.94 5.85
CA LEU A 158 10.77 8.03 4.93
C LEU A 158 12.18 7.78 5.48
N PRO A 159 12.46 6.60 6.05
CA PRO A 159 13.79 6.31 6.52
C PRO A 159 14.75 6.56 5.37
N SER A 160 15.77 7.34 5.63
CA SER A 160 16.85 7.68 4.71
C SER A 160 17.56 6.48 4.09
N GLY A 161 17.25 5.28 4.55
CA GLY A 161 17.67 4.02 3.96
C GLY A 161 16.69 3.41 2.96
N ARG A 162 15.49 3.96 2.82
CA ARG A 162 14.62 3.76 1.67
C ARG A 162 14.55 5.02 0.81
N ASP A 163 15.68 5.62 0.58
CA ASP A 163 15.91 6.52 -0.56
C ASP A 163 15.38 5.95 -1.83
N ALA A 164 15.04 4.81 -1.71
CA ALA A 164 14.52 4.01 -2.73
C ALA A 164 13.05 4.02 -2.90
N VAL A 165 12.32 4.60 -2.04
CA VAL A 165 11.05 5.10 -2.47
C VAL A 165 11.22 6.59 -2.62
N PRO A 166 12.17 7.04 -3.33
CA PRO A 166 11.99 8.33 -3.87
C PRO A 166 10.73 8.19 -4.67
N SER A 167 9.92 9.07 -4.54
CA SER A 167 9.30 9.73 -5.65
C SER A 167 10.34 10.03 -6.75
N LYS A 168 11.48 9.35 -6.71
CA LYS A 168 12.29 9.07 -7.86
C LYS A 168 11.31 8.51 -8.79
N LYS A 169 10.80 9.49 -9.48
CA LYS A 169 10.70 9.22 -10.88
C LYS A 169 11.07 7.78 -11.17
N GLY A 170 10.12 6.95 -11.30
CA GLY A 170 10.36 5.54 -11.49
C GLY A 170 10.84 5.02 -10.17
N SER A 171 9.93 4.78 -9.34
CA SER A 171 9.88 3.60 -8.56
C SER A 171 11.00 2.66 -8.89
N MET A 172 11.47 2.02 -7.90
CA MET A 172 12.08 0.71 -8.03
C MET A 172 11.08 -0.37 -8.46
N VAL A 173 9.90 -0.03 -8.87
CA VAL A 173 9.17 -0.85 -9.80
C VAL A 173 10.00 -0.73 -11.08
N LEU A 174 10.75 -1.76 -11.37
CA LEU A 174 11.21 -2.06 -12.70
C LEU A 174 10.10 -1.57 -13.61
N LYS A 175 10.37 -0.59 -14.47
CA LYS A 175 9.33 0.02 -15.29
C LYS A 175 8.86 -1.05 -16.25
N ASP A 176 7.84 -1.78 -15.85
CA ASP A 176 7.16 -2.67 -16.75
C ASP A 176 6.71 -1.84 -17.93
N THR A 177 7.25 -2.11 -19.08
CA THR A 177 6.91 -1.40 -20.30
C THR A 177 5.67 -2.04 -20.91
N VAL A 178 4.79 -1.22 -21.45
CA VAL A 178 3.60 -1.71 -22.14
C VAL A 178 3.99 -2.11 -23.56
N ALA A 179 3.81 -3.38 -23.89
CA ALA A 179 4.01 -3.88 -25.24
C ALA A 179 2.70 -3.99 -26.00
N LEU A 180 2.73 -3.61 -27.27
CA LEU A 180 1.58 -3.67 -28.16
C LEU A 180 1.66 -4.92 -29.07
N GLU A 181 0.63 -5.76 -29.03
CA GLU A 181 0.38 -6.75 -30.09
C GLU A 181 -0.39 -6.13 -31.25
N ALA A 182 0.34 -5.61 -32.22
CA ALA A 182 -0.23 -4.84 -33.32
C ALA A 182 -1.35 -5.54 -34.09
N LYS A 183 -1.29 -6.89 -34.23
CA LYS A 183 -2.27 -7.69 -34.96
C LYS A 183 -3.65 -7.70 -34.30
N LYS A 184 -3.73 -7.55 -32.97
CA LYS A 184 -4.99 -7.58 -32.21
C LYS A 184 -5.61 -6.20 -32.03
N CYS A 185 -4.87 -5.13 -32.28
CA CYS A 185 -5.32 -3.75 -32.05
C CYS A 185 -6.38 -3.31 -33.07
N ILE A 186 -7.53 -2.86 -32.58
CA ILE A 186 -8.68 -2.39 -33.41
C ILE A 186 -8.75 -0.86 -33.52
N SER A 187 -7.72 -0.12 -33.12
CA SER A 187 -7.65 1.36 -33.19
C SER A 187 -8.79 2.08 -32.47
N CYS A 188 -9.27 1.55 -31.32
CA CYS A 188 -10.43 2.09 -30.61
C CYS A 188 -10.16 3.35 -29.76
N SER A 189 -8.91 3.77 -29.62
CA SER A 189 -8.45 4.95 -28.84
C SER A 189 -8.83 4.97 -27.36
N ARG A 190 -9.31 3.86 -26.78
CA ARG A 190 -9.68 3.79 -25.36
C ARG A 190 -8.48 3.94 -24.45
N CYS A 191 -7.33 3.36 -24.81
CA CYS A 191 -6.09 3.45 -24.05
C CYS A 191 -5.59 4.90 -23.91
N GLU A 192 -5.71 5.71 -24.97
CA GLU A 192 -5.35 7.14 -24.95
C GLU A 192 -6.28 7.93 -24.02
N LYS A 193 -7.61 7.72 -24.14
CA LYS A 193 -8.60 8.43 -23.33
C LYS A 193 -8.55 8.08 -21.84
N THR A 194 -8.11 6.87 -21.53
CA THR A 194 -8.06 6.38 -20.14
C THR A 194 -6.74 6.70 -19.47
N CYS A 195 -5.69 7.02 -20.22
CA CYS A 195 -4.37 7.29 -19.65
C CYS A 195 -4.37 8.59 -18.82
N PRO A 196 -4.18 8.53 -17.49
CA PRO A 196 -4.23 9.70 -16.62
C PRO A 196 -3.01 10.62 -16.76
N THR A 197 -1.89 10.09 -17.26
CA THR A 197 -0.65 10.83 -17.43
C THR A 197 -0.44 11.33 -18.86
N GLY A 198 -1.33 10.97 -19.80
CA GLY A 198 -1.17 11.29 -21.21
C GLY A 198 0.05 10.63 -21.87
N ALA A 199 0.53 9.52 -21.29
CA ALA A 199 1.65 8.76 -21.81
C ALA A 199 1.32 7.97 -23.09
N VAL A 200 0.05 7.82 -23.44
CA VAL A 200 -0.41 7.09 -24.62
C VAL A 200 -0.93 8.06 -25.65
N LYS A 201 -0.39 8.02 -26.85
CA LYS A 201 -0.88 8.81 -28.00
C LYS A 201 -1.17 7.89 -29.17
N MET A 202 -2.28 8.13 -29.86
CA MET A 202 -2.60 7.41 -31.09
C MET A 202 -1.92 8.06 -32.28
N THR A 203 -1.04 7.32 -32.97
CA THR A 203 -0.35 7.79 -34.18
C THR A 203 -0.87 7.04 -35.40
N ASP A 204 -0.92 7.72 -36.52
CA ASP A 204 -1.30 7.14 -37.80
C ASP A 204 -0.12 6.28 -38.31
N THR A 205 -0.38 5.03 -38.64
CA THR A 205 0.65 4.12 -39.17
C THR A 205 0.82 4.22 -40.68
N GLY A 206 0.02 5.03 -41.37
CA GLY A 206 -0.02 5.12 -42.83
C GLY A 206 -0.71 3.91 -43.50
N GLU A 207 -1.09 2.90 -42.73
CA GLU A 207 -1.84 1.74 -43.21
C GLU A 207 -3.35 2.05 -43.22
N VAL A 208 -4.04 1.62 -44.26
CA VAL A 208 -5.50 1.73 -44.37
C VAL A 208 -6.14 0.36 -44.23
N ASN A 209 -7.14 0.26 -43.40
CA ASN A 209 -7.88 -0.99 -43.24
C ASN A 209 -8.69 -1.28 -44.53
N GLU A 210 -8.40 -2.41 -45.19
CA GLU A 210 -9.01 -2.79 -46.46
C GLU A 210 -10.55 -2.87 -46.40
N LYS A 211 -11.11 -3.28 -45.23
CA LYS A 211 -12.56 -3.45 -45.03
C LYS A 211 -13.28 -2.14 -44.75
N THR A 212 -12.67 -1.22 -43.98
CA THR A 212 -13.34 -0.01 -43.49
C THR A 212 -12.86 1.27 -44.17
N LYS A 213 -11.81 1.21 -45.00
CA LYS A 213 -11.12 2.37 -45.63
C LYS A 213 -10.71 3.48 -44.67
N ARG A 214 -10.54 3.16 -43.38
CA ARG A 214 -10.09 4.09 -42.35
C ARG A 214 -8.61 3.93 -42.06
N PRO A 215 -7.87 5.00 -41.75
CA PRO A 215 -6.47 4.91 -41.37
C PRO A 215 -6.35 4.11 -40.05
N ILE A 216 -5.37 3.21 -40.01
CA ILE A 216 -5.10 2.41 -38.82
C ILE A 216 -4.24 3.26 -37.89
N LYS A 217 -4.78 3.59 -36.71
CA LYS A 217 -4.05 4.28 -35.64
C LYS A 217 -3.57 3.28 -34.61
N ARG A 218 -2.32 3.41 -34.18
CA ARG A 218 -1.77 2.57 -33.13
C ARG A 218 -1.27 3.39 -31.95
N PRO A 219 -1.40 2.88 -30.72
CA PRO A 219 -0.90 3.59 -29.55
C PRO A 219 0.64 3.55 -29.53
N VAL A 220 1.23 4.69 -29.29
CA VAL A 220 2.66 4.87 -28.99
C VAL A 220 2.75 5.29 -27.53
N PHE A 221 3.65 4.67 -26.80
CA PHE A 221 3.85 4.87 -25.37
C PHE A 221 5.06 5.74 -25.11
N ASP A 222 4.88 6.77 -24.30
CA ASP A 222 5.97 7.59 -23.77
C ASP A 222 6.41 7.03 -22.43
N ASP A 223 7.53 6.31 -22.41
CA ASP A 223 8.06 5.67 -21.20
C ASP A 223 8.47 6.67 -20.12
N THR A 224 8.69 7.94 -20.48
CA THR A 224 9.04 8.99 -19.50
C THR A 224 7.83 9.43 -18.67
N LYS A 225 6.63 9.38 -19.25
CA LYS A 225 5.36 9.77 -18.63
C LYS A 225 4.57 8.58 -18.09
N CYS A 226 4.89 7.38 -18.56
CA CYS A 226 4.21 6.17 -18.12
C CYS A 226 4.57 5.86 -16.66
N VAL A 227 3.55 5.66 -15.82
CA VAL A 227 3.70 5.27 -14.41
C VAL A 227 3.32 3.80 -14.16
N SER A 228 3.24 2.99 -15.22
CA SER A 228 2.92 1.55 -15.17
C SER A 228 1.64 1.24 -14.37
N CYS A 229 0.61 2.08 -14.53
CA CYS A 229 -0.65 1.96 -13.77
C CYS A 229 -1.62 0.89 -14.30
N GLU A 230 -1.32 0.23 -15.44
CA GLU A 230 -2.09 -0.85 -16.08
C GLU A 230 -3.50 -0.49 -16.57
N MET A 231 -3.98 0.74 -16.33
CA MET A 231 -5.34 1.15 -16.75
C MET A 231 -5.59 0.97 -18.26
N CYS A 232 -4.56 1.17 -19.10
CA CYS A 232 -4.68 0.99 -20.55
C CYS A 232 -4.80 -0.49 -20.94
N VAL A 233 -4.18 -1.38 -20.16
CA VAL A 233 -4.28 -2.84 -20.35
C VAL A 233 -5.68 -3.32 -19.97
N ASP A 234 -6.16 -2.95 -18.79
CA ASP A 234 -7.47 -3.34 -18.26
C ASP A 234 -8.65 -2.89 -19.14
N ILE A 235 -8.54 -1.71 -19.76
CA ILE A 235 -9.62 -1.16 -20.61
C ILE A 235 -9.61 -1.73 -22.03
N CYS A 236 -8.58 -2.46 -22.41
CA CYS A 236 -8.41 -2.94 -23.77
C CYS A 236 -9.37 -4.08 -24.08
N PRO A 237 -10.35 -3.93 -25.00
CA PRO A 237 -11.37 -4.96 -25.27
C PRO A 237 -10.84 -6.15 -26.07
N LYS A 238 -9.60 -6.09 -26.56
CA LYS A 238 -8.94 -7.13 -27.34
C LYS A 238 -7.65 -7.63 -26.72
N ASP A 239 -7.36 -7.26 -25.48
CA ASP A 239 -6.16 -7.66 -24.74
C ASP A 239 -4.88 -7.54 -25.57
N CYS A 240 -4.81 -6.47 -26.39
CA CYS A 240 -3.67 -6.25 -27.29
C CYS A 240 -2.50 -5.54 -26.59
N LEU A 241 -2.67 -5.13 -25.33
CA LEU A 241 -1.63 -4.51 -24.51
C LEU A 241 -1.19 -5.47 -23.42
N ILE A 242 0.10 -5.70 -23.31
CA ILE A 242 0.70 -6.64 -22.36
C ILE A 242 1.78 -5.91 -21.59
N MET A 243 1.82 -6.10 -20.28
CA MET A 243 2.94 -5.64 -19.46
C MET A 243 4.13 -6.57 -19.68
N LYS A 244 5.27 -6.01 -20.02
CA LYS A 244 6.55 -6.73 -20.06
C LYS A 244 7.39 -6.28 -18.89
N GLU A 245 7.85 -7.24 -18.12
CA GLU A 245 8.82 -6.99 -17.07
C GLU A 245 10.07 -6.37 -17.68
N ALA A 246 10.55 -5.28 -17.09
CA ALA A 246 11.83 -4.71 -17.46
C ALA A 246 12.93 -5.70 -17.10
N LYS A 247 13.69 -6.11 -18.09
CA LYS A 247 14.89 -6.92 -17.90
C LYS A 247 16.01 -6.10 -17.31
#